data_8988f1d032566418cc2ebed6d146c734
#
_entry.id   8988f1d032566418cc2ebed6d146c734
#
_cell.length_a   1.000
_cell.length_b   1.000
_cell.length_c   1.000
_cell.angle_alpha   90.00
_cell.angle_beta   90.00
_cell.angle_gamma   90.00
#
_symmetry.space_group_name_H-M   'P 1'
#
loop_
_entity.id
_entity.type
_entity.pdbx_description
1 polymer ?
#
loop_
_entity_poly.entity_id
_entity_poly.type
_entity_poly.pdbx_seq_one_letter_code
_entity_poly.pdbx_strand_id
1 'polypeptide(L)'
;LGNEMDGPWQMGHKTAAEYGRVAAETARLMKFMDPEVETVACGSSNLEMPTFGSWEYTVLDEAYDQVDYLSLHQYYGNASGDTADFLASSKGMDDFISGVVSICDAVKAKKHGKKQINLSFDEWNVWYHSNEQDKKLEKWVQVPHQLEDVYNFEDALLVGSMLITLLRHADRVKIACMAQLVNVIAPIMTSDTGAWRQTIFYPYMLTSVFGRGTVLNTQVLTPVYESKTYGEAPYLDSVCV
;
A
#
# COMPACT_ATOMS: atom_id res chain seq x y z
N LEU A 1 10.42 8.49 5.86
CA LEU A 1 11.62 8.38 6.68
C LEU A 1 12.18 6.94 6.67
N GLY A 2 12.82 6.53 5.60
CA GLY A 2 13.24 5.16 5.36
C GLY A 2 12.24 4.38 4.50
N ASN A 3 12.52 3.10 4.22
CA ASN A 3 11.69 2.19 3.45
C ASN A 3 11.73 0.79 4.09
N GLU A 4 10.58 0.22 4.40
CA GLU A 4 10.43 -1.15 4.92
C GLU A 4 11.43 -1.50 6.06
N MET A 5 11.55 -0.59 7.02
CA MET A 5 12.59 -0.69 8.05
C MET A 5 12.40 -1.85 9.03
N ASP A 6 11.24 -2.50 9.01
CA ASP A 6 10.93 -3.75 9.71
C ASP A 6 11.40 -5.01 8.95
N GLY A 7 11.69 -4.86 7.65
CA GLY A 7 12.02 -5.96 6.75
C GLY A 7 13.50 -6.38 6.83
N PRO A 8 13.80 -7.66 7.09
CA PRO A 8 15.21 -8.13 7.18
C PRO A 8 15.96 -8.09 5.84
N TRP A 9 15.25 -7.88 4.74
CA TRP A 9 15.82 -7.67 3.39
C TRP A 9 16.38 -6.26 3.19
N GLN A 10 15.98 -5.29 4.03
CA GLN A 10 16.46 -3.92 3.91
C GLN A 10 17.80 -3.72 4.60
N MET A 11 18.73 -3.08 3.91
CA MET A 11 20.00 -2.66 4.51
C MET A 11 19.72 -1.62 5.60
N GLY A 12 20.20 -1.91 6.81
CA GLY A 12 20.00 -1.02 7.95
C GLY A 12 18.61 -1.13 8.60
N HIS A 13 17.87 -2.22 8.35
CA HIS A 13 16.63 -2.52 9.08
C HIS A 13 16.85 -2.45 10.60
N LYS A 14 15.81 -2.20 11.34
CA LYS A 14 15.88 -1.90 12.77
C LYS A 14 14.76 -2.59 13.54
N THR A 15 14.91 -2.64 14.84
CA THR A 15 13.77 -2.87 15.73
C THR A 15 12.82 -1.66 15.70
N ALA A 16 11.56 -1.86 16.04
CA ALA A 16 10.55 -0.78 16.04
C ALA A 16 10.95 0.40 16.94
N ALA A 17 11.55 0.13 18.10
CA ALA A 17 12.00 1.16 19.04
C ALA A 17 13.19 1.96 18.49
N GLU A 18 14.19 1.28 17.92
CA GLU A 18 15.33 1.95 17.28
C GLU A 18 14.90 2.80 16.11
N TYR A 19 14.03 2.25 15.25
CA TYR A 19 13.51 3.00 14.11
C TYR A 19 12.66 4.18 14.55
N GLY A 20 11.72 3.98 15.47
CA GLY A 20 10.83 5.04 15.97
C GLY A 20 11.62 6.22 16.55
N ARG A 21 12.69 5.94 17.29
CA ARG A 21 13.58 6.98 17.83
C ARG A 21 14.29 7.75 16.73
N VAL A 22 14.89 7.04 15.77
CA VAL A 22 15.58 7.69 14.64
C VAL A 22 14.60 8.51 13.79
N ALA A 23 13.42 7.97 13.49
CA ALA A 23 12.38 8.66 12.74
C ALA A 23 11.93 9.95 13.44
N ALA A 24 11.71 9.91 14.76
CA ALA A 24 11.34 11.08 15.54
C ALA A 24 12.39 12.18 15.48
N GLU A 25 13.67 11.86 15.68
CA GLU A 25 14.74 12.85 15.63
C GLU A 25 14.96 13.40 14.21
N THR A 26 14.84 12.55 13.19
CA THR A 26 14.95 12.97 11.79
C THR A 26 13.80 13.90 11.41
N ALA A 27 12.56 13.56 11.75
CA ALA A 27 11.40 14.40 11.48
C ALA A 27 11.52 15.76 12.19
N ARG A 28 11.99 15.76 13.45
CA ARG A 28 12.23 16.99 14.21
C ARG A 28 13.25 17.88 13.51
N LEU A 29 14.37 17.32 13.04
CA LEU A 29 15.39 18.07 12.33
C LEU A 29 14.86 18.63 10.99
N MET A 30 14.13 17.83 10.23
CA MET A 30 13.53 18.28 8.97
C MET A 30 12.55 19.45 9.20
N LYS A 31 11.68 19.35 10.19
CA LYS A 31 10.72 20.41 10.54
C LYS A 31 11.39 21.64 11.18
N PHE A 32 12.57 21.48 11.76
CA PHE A 32 13.37 22.63 12.19
C PHE A 32 13.91 23.42 11.00
N MET A 33 14.28 22.72 9.91
CA MET A 33 14.77 23.36 8.68
C MET A 33 13.62 23.92 7.82
N ASP A 34 12.50 23.19 7.75
CA ASP A 34 11.31 23.56 7.03
C ASP A 34 10.07 23.18 7.84
N PRO A 35 9.42 24.13 8.53
CA PRO A 35 8.25 23.85 9.36
C PRO A 35 7.02 23.33 8.61
N GLU A 36 6.95 23.52 7.29
CA GLU A 36 5.82 23.11 6.46
C GLU A 36 5.98 21.66 5.95
N VAL A 37 7.16 21.02 6.14
CA VAL A 37 7.39 19.68 5.66
C VAL A 37 6.54 18.66 6.44
N GLU A 38 5.83 17.83 5.70
CA GLU A 38 5.14 16.67 6.25
C GLU A 38 6.02 15.42 6.13
N THR A 39 5.96 14.56 7.14
CA THR A 39 6.84 13.37 7.22
C THR A 39 6.02 12.09 7.36
N VAL A 40 6.48 11.05 6.64
CA VAL A 40 5.91 9.70 6.67
C VAL A 40 6.88 8.77 7.40
N ALA A 41 6.44 8.12 8.45
CA ALA A 41 7.19 7.03 9.10
C ALA A 41 6.82 5.68 8.49
N CYS A 42 7.74 4.72 8.46
CA CYS A 42 7.43 3.37 8.00
C CYS A 42 6.47 2.66 8.97
N GLY A 43 5.36 2.18 8.45
CA GLY A 43 4.59 1.10 9.03
C GLY A 43 5.14 -0.26 8.60
N SER A 44 4.36 -1.33 8.77
CA SER A 44 4.75 -2.67 8.34
C SER A 44 4.87 -2.78 6.83
N SER A 45 5.88 -3.52 6.38
CA SER A 45 6.14 -3.81 4.97
C SER A 45 5.04 -4.64 4.29
N ASN A 46 4.20 -5.31 5.06
CA ASN A 46 2.98 -5.99 4.67
C ASN A 46 2.19 -6.44 5.90
N LEU A 47 0.94 -6.86 5.67
CA LEU A 47 0.03 -7.33 6.73
C LEU A 47 0.53 -8.60 7.44
N GLU A 48 1.27 -9.45 6.72
CA GLU A 48 1.75 -10.75 7.22
C GLU A 48 3.06 -10.65 8.02
N MET A 49 3.62 -9.45 8.20
CA MET A 49 4.82 -9.28 9.01
C MET A 49 4.59 -9.76 10.44
N PRO A 50 5.50 -10.56 11.01
CA PRO A 50 5.36 -11.05 12.38
C PRO A 50 5.36 -9.94 13.44
N THR A 51 5.80 -8.75 13.06
CA THR A 51 5.83 -7.55 13.88
C THR A 51 4.60 -6.65 13.70
N PHE A 52 3.69 -6.98 12.78
CA PHE A 52 2.48 -6.20 12.52
C PHE A 52 1.72 -5.88 13.82
N GLY A 53 1.22 -4.70 13.92
CA GLY A 53 0.54 -4.17 15.10
C GLY A 53 1.49 -3.68 16.18
N SER A 54 2.46 -4.49 16.59
CA SER A 54 3.48 -4.09 17.56
C SER A 54 4.49 -3.09 16.98
N TRP A 55 4.78 -3.21 15.69
CA TRP A 55 5.64 -2.28 14.95
C TRP A 55 5.02 -0.88 14.93
N GLU A 56 3.81 -0.76 14.41
CA GLU A 56 3.09 0.52 14.31
C GLU A 56 2.95 1.20 15.67
N TYR A 57 2.53 0.42 16.67
CA TYR A 57 2.33 0.94 18.01
C TYR A 57 3.64 1.50 18.59
N THR A 58 4.74 0.74 18.50
CA THR A 58 6.03 1.13 19.07
C THR A 58 6.65 2.31 18.34
N VAL A 59 6.61 2.31 17.00
CA VAL A 59 7.10 3.42 16.17
C VAL A 59 6.35 4.71 16.50
N LEU A 60 5.02 4.63 16.59
CA LEU A 60 4.20 5.81 16.92
C LEU A 60 4.34 6.21 18.39
N ASP A 61 4.58 5.29 19.30
CA ASP A 61 4.85 5.67 20.70
C ASP A 61 6.10 6.56 20.81
N GLU A 62 7.11 6.35 20.00
CA GLU A 62 8.32 7.19 19.92
C GLU A 62 8.12 8.46 19.08
N ALA A 63 7.45 8.38 17.93
CA ALA A 63 7.47 9.39 16.89
C ALA A 63 6.17 10.20 16.73
N TYR A 64 5.10 9.90 17.46
CA TYR A 64 3.76 10.47 17.27
C TYR A 64 3.75 12.00 17.13
N ASP A 65 4.49 12.71 17.95
CA ASP A 65 4.47 14.18 17.93
C ASP A 65 5.18 14.78 16.72
N GLN A 66 6.04 14.00 16.06
CA GLN A 66 6.94 14.48 15.01
C GLN A 66 6.48 14.08 13.59
N VAL A 67 5.84 12.93 13.42
CA VAL A 67 5.43 12.43 12.11
C VAL A 67 3.97 12.72 11.80
N ASP A 68 3.63 12.81 10.54
CA ASP A 68 2.28 13.20 10.08
C ASP A 68 1.52 12.01 9.51
N TYR A 69 2.25 11.06 8.93
CA TYR A 69 1.69 9.86 8.31
C TYR A 69 2.47 8.61 8.74
N LEU A 70 1.78 7.47 8.63
CA LEU A 70 2.37 6.15 8.72
C LEU A 70 2.20 5.45 7.36
N SER A 71 3.27 4.86 6.81
CA SER A 71 3.20 4.16 5.53
C SER A 71 2.68 2.74 5.68
N LEU A 72 2.07 2.23 4.60
CA LEU A 72 1.68 0.84 4.44
C LEU A 72 2.12 0.36 3.07
N HIS A 73 2.60 -0.89 3.02
CA HIS A 73 2.95 -1.57 1.78
C HIS A 73 2.20 -2.90 1.68
N GLN A 74 1.79 -3.30 0.49
CA GLN A 74 1.23 -4.63 0.25
C GLN A 74 1.25 -4.99 -1.24
N TYR A 75 1.76 -6.17 -1.54
CA TYR A 75 1.69 -6.76 -2.86
C TYR A 75 0.75 -7.97 -2.87
N TYR A 76 0.08 -8.17 -3.99
CA TYR A 76 -0.91 -9.21 -4.18
C TYR A 76 -0.55 -10.09 -5.38
N GLY A 77 -0.91 -11.37 -5.34
CA GLY A 77 -0.62 -12.27 -6.45
C GLY A 77 -1.51 -13.50 -6.47
N ASN A 78 -1.74 -14.07 -7.67
CA ASN A 78 -2.51 -15.27 -7.89
C ASN A 78 -1.63 -16.47 -8.30
N ALA A 79 -0.61 -16.78 -7.50
CA ALA A 79 0.25 -17.92 -7.75
C ALA A 79 -0.50 -19.28 -7.62
N SER A 80 -1.60 -19.31 -6.89
CA SER A 80 -2.45 -20.49 -6.73
C SER A 80 -3.39 -20.76 -7.91
N GLY A 81 -3.68 -19.75 -8.73
CA GLY A 81 -4.70 -19.80 -9.77
C GLY A 81 -6.15 -19.76 -9.24
N ASP A 82 -6.35 -19.34 -7.98
CA ASP A 82 -7.67 -19.19 -7.37
C ASP A 82 -8.18 -17.76 -7.59
N THR A 83 -8.90 -17.55 -8.68
CA THR A 83 -9.47 -16.23 -9.04
C THR A 83 -10.40 -15.67 -7.97
N ALA A 84 -11.19 -16.50 -7.33
CA ALA A 84 -12.14 -16.06 -6.30
C ALA A 84 -11.40 -15.47 -5.09
N ASP A 85 -10.37 -16.16 -4.61
CA ASP A 85 -9.55 -15.73 -3.49
C ASP A 85 -8.72 -14.49 -3.86
N PHE A 86 -8.15 -14.48 -5.05
CA PHE A 86 -7.36 -13.36 -5.56
C PHE A 86 -8.18 -12.07 -5.67
N LEU A 87 -9.36 -12.11 -6.28
CA LEU A 87 -10.23 -10.93 -6.41
C LEU A 87 -10.79 -10.45 -5.07
N ALA A 88 -10.91 -11.34 -4.07
CA ALA A 88 -11.32 -10.96 -2.72
C ALA A 88 -10.21 -10.30 -1.90
N SER A 89 -8.96 -10.29 -2.37
CA SER A 89 -7.81 -9.80 -1.58
C SER A 89 -7.84 -8.30 -1.30
N SER A 90 -8.66 -7.52 -2.00
CA SER A 90 -8.95 -6.12 -1.63
C SER A 90 -9.57 -5.97 -0.22
N LYS A 91 -10.22 -7.03 0.31
CA LYS A 91 -10.66 -7.08 1.72
C LYS A 91 -9.47 -7.11 2.68
N GLY A 92 -8.40 -7.82 2.33
CA GLY A 92 -7.16 -7.78 3.10
C GLY A 92 -6.55 -6.38 3.18
N MET A 93 -6.64 -5.60 2.10
CA MET A 93 -6.25 -4.19 2.12
C MET A 93 -7.15 -3.37 3.07
N ASP A 94 -8.46 -3.59 3.06
CA ASP A 94 -9.42 -2.95 3.95
C ASP A 94 -9.12 -3.26 5.43
N ASP A 95 -8.88 -4.52 5.75
CA ASP A 95 -8.52 -4.98 7.09
C ASP A 95 -7.18 -4.39 7.56
N PHE A 96 -6.20 -4.31 6.66
CA PHE A 96 -4.89 -3.72 6.96
C PHE A 96 -5.02 -2.23 7.30
N ILE A 97 -5.71 -1.45 6.48
CA ILE A 97 -5.97 -0.03 6.72
C ILE A 97 -6.71 0.14 8.05
N SER A 98 -7.79 -0.60 8.27
CA SER A 98 -8.62 -0.51 9.48
C SER A 98 -7.84 -0.88 10.73
N GLY A 99 -6.99 -1.91 10.66
CA GLY A 99 -6.10 -2.32 11.73
C GLY A 99 -5.12 -1.21 12.12
N VAL A 100 -4.42 -0.64 11.13
CA VAL A 100 -3.44 0.43 11.38
C VAL A 100 -4.11 1.71 11.87
N VAL A 101 -5.28 2.06 11.33
CA VAL A 101 -6.10 3.19 11.83
C VAL A 101 -6.39 3.02 13.32
N SER A 102 -6.81 1.82 13.73
CA SER A 102 -7.12 1.52 15.13
C SER A 102 -5.90 1.68 16.04
N ILE A 103 -4.72 1.28 15.57
CA ILE A 103 -3.46 1.46 16.31
C ILE A 103 -3.07 2.93 16.41
N CYS A 104 -3.17 3.70 15.32
CA CYS A 104 -2.94 5.15 15.34
C CYS A 104 -3.83 5.84 16.37
N ASP A 105 -5.11 5.48 16.43
CA ASP A 105 -6.08 6.07 17.36
C ASP A 105 -5.83 5.62 18.81
N ALA A 106 -5.39 4.38 19.03
CA ALA A 106 -4.96 3.92 20.35
C ALA A 106 -3.75 4.70 20.88
N VAL A 107 -2.73 4.93 20.03
CA VAL A 107 -1.55 5.74 20.42
C VAL A 107 -1.96 7.19 20.66
N LYS A 108 -2.80 7.77 19.81
CA LYS A 108 -3.37 9.12 20.03
C LYS A 108 -4.04 9.23 21.40
N ALA A 109 -4.87 8.26 21.75
CA ALA A 109 -5.55 8.23 23.05
C ALA A 109 -4.56 8.11 24.23
N LYS A 110 -3.57 7.21 24.13
CA LYS A 110 -2.50 7.05 25.13
C LYS A 110 -1.71 8.34 25.34
N LYS A 111 -1.37 9.04 24.26
CA LYS A 111 -0.60 10.31 24.31
C LYS A 111 -1.46 11.52 24.69
N HIS A 112 -2.78 11.35 24.85
CA HIS A 112 -3.72 12.47 25.00
C HIS A 112 -3.56 13.51 23.87
N GLY A 113 -3.17 13.04 22.68
CA GLY A 113 -2.83 13.86 21.52
C GLY A 113 -4.06 14.42 20.84
N LYS A 114 -3.91 15.59 20.21
CA LYS A 114 -4.95 16.18 19.36
C LYS A 114 -4.74 15.87 17.87
N LYS A 115 -3.50 15.61 17.47
CA LYS A 115 -3.13 15.31 16.10
C LYS A 115 -3.68 13.94 15.69
N GLN A 116 -4.16 13.84 14.46
CA GLN A 116 -4.49 12.57 13.81
C GLN A 116 -3.32 12.13 12.95
N ILE A 117 -2.83 10.92 13.14
CA ILE A 117 -1.89 10.30 12.21
C ILE A 117 -2.73 9.73 11.07
N ASN A 118 -2.46 10.20 9.87
CA ASN A 118 -3.06 9.68 8.65
C ASN A 118 -2.17 8.61 8.02
N LEU A 119 -2.63 7.98 6.96
CA LEU A 119 -1.94 6.89 6.30
C LEU A 119 -1.45 7.30 4.91
N SER A 120 -0.26 6.81 4.58
CA SER A 120 0.32 6.79 3.25
C SER A 120 0.39 5.35 2.79
N PHE A 121 -0.53 4.92 1.94
CA PHE A 121 -0.43 3.62 1.27
C PHE A 121 0.44 3.79 0.03
N ASP A 122 1.74 3.91 0.24
CA ASP A 122 2.68 4.44 -0.75
C ASP A 122 3.44 3.38 -1.53
N GLU A 123 3.18 2.09 -1.28
CA GLU A 123 3.69 1.00 -2.09
C GLU A 123 2.68 -0.16 -2.15
N TRP A 124 2.03 -0.33 -3.29
CA TRP A 124 1.06 -1.42 -3.50
C TRP A 124 0.91 -1.73 -4.99
N ASN A 125 0.70 -3.01 -5.32
CA ASN A 125 0.35 -3.46 -6.66
C ASN A 125 0.01 -4.96 -6.65
N VAL A 126 -0.34 -5.49 -7.82
CA VAL A 126 -0.22 -6.90 -8.15
C VAL A 126 1.22 -7.18 -8.59
N TRP A 127 1.84 -8.20 -8.01
CA TRP A 127 3.21 -8.60 -8.37
C TRP A 127 3.42 -10.10 -8.17
N TYR A 128 3.45 -10.87 -9.25
CA TYR A 128 3.75 -12.31 -9.22
C TYR A 128 4.10 -12.90 -10.59
N HIS A 129 3.74 -12.24 -11.70
CA HIS A 129 3.88 -12.80 -13.03
C HIS A 129 5.34 -13.00 -13.45
N SER A 130 6.24 -12.10 -13.08
CA SER A 130 7.66 -12.16 -13.43
C SER A 130 8.50 -13.04 -12.49
N ASN A 131 7.97 -13.47 -11.34
CA ASN A 131 8.74 -14.13 -10.28
C ASN A 131 9.60 -15.30 -10.74
N GLU A 132 9.10 -16.17 -11.64
CA GLU A 132 9.84 -17.32 -12.13
C GLU A 132 10.89 -16.94 -13.20
N GLN A 133 10.69 -15.84 -13.89
CA GLN A 133 11.68 -15.27 -14.80
C GLN A 133 12.79 -14.58 -14.01
N ASP A 134 12.43 -13.77 -13.04
CA ASP A 134 13.38 -12.99 -12.23
C ASP A 134 14.37 -13.89 -11.47
N LYS A 135 13.92 -15.06 -10.98
CA LYS A 135 14.79 -16.06 -10.34
C LYS A 135 15.90 -16.59 -11.25
N LYS A 136 15.75 -16.48 -12.57
CA LYS A 136 16.71 -16.98 -13.57
C LYS A 136 17.69 -15.90 -14.03
N LEU A 137 17.49 -14.66 -13.60
CA LEU A 137 18.39 -13.57 -13.98
C LEU A 137 19.78 -13.76 -13.40
N GLU A 138 20.78 -13.52 -14.23
CA GLU A 138 22.17 -13.50 -13.77
C GLU A 138 22.40 -12.33 -12.83
N LYS A 139 23.19 -12.56 -11.78
CA LYS A 139 23.56 -11.49 -10.83
C LYS A 139 24.49 -10.48 -11.50
N TRP A 140 24.33 -9.23 -11.16
CA TRP A 140 25.21 -8.13 -11.57
C TRP A 140 25.18 -7.79 -13.08
N VAL A 141 24.14 -8.23 -13.77
CA VAL A 141 23.88 -7.78 -15.16
C VAL A 141 23.46 -6.32 -15.13
N GLN A 142 24.01 -5.54 -16.04
CA GLN A 142 23.64 -4.14 -16.19
C GLN A 142 22.26 -4.03 -16.84
N VAL A 143 21.33 -3.33 -16.20
CA VAL A 143 19.95 -3.06 -16.68
C VAL A 143 19.21 -4.34 -17.14
N PRO A 144 19.04 -5.35 -16.29
CA PRO A 144 18.31 -6.55 -16.66
C PRO A 144 16.81 -6.22 -16.80
N HIS A 145 16.12 -6.97 -17.67
CA HIS A 145 14.65 -7.01 -17.69
C HIS A 145 14.15 -7.79 -16.48
N GLN A 146 13.82 -7.09 -15.40
CA GLN A 146 13.34 -7.69 -14.16
C GLN A 146 12.07 -6.99 -13.66
N LEU A 147 11.23 -7.72 -12.92
CA LEU A 147 9.97 -7.21 -12.39
C LEU A 147 9.04 -6.65 -13.50
N GLU A 148 9.18 -7.18 -14.70
CA GLU A 148 8.37 -6.77 -15.86
C GLU A 148 7.12 -7.66 -15.96
N ASP A 149 6.21 -7.51 -14.99
CA ASP A 149 4.94 -8.23 -14.98
C ASP A 149 4.09 -7.89 -16.20
N VAL A 150 3.49 -8.91 -16.82
CA VAL A 150 2.53 -8.76 -17.91
C VAL A 150 1.12 -8.96 -17.33
N TYR A 151 0.40 -7.87 -17.20
CA TYR A 151 -0.90 -7.84 -16.54
C TYR A 151 -2.04 -8.28 -17.46
N ASN A 152 -2.94 -9.08 -16.92
CA ASN A 152 -4.17 -9.53 -17.57
C ASN A 152 -5.41 -8.74 -17.07
N PHE A 153 -6.60 -9.21 -17.43
CA PHE A 153 -7.84 -8.53 -17.04
C PHE A 153 -8.21 -8.78 -15.57
N GLU A 154 -7.86 -9.94 -15.02
CA GLU A 154 -8.06 -10.27 -13.60
C GLU A 154 -7.29 -9.30 -12.69
N ASP A 155 -6.03 -9.00 -13.06
CA ASP A 155 -5.21 -8.00 -12.35
C ASP A 155 -5.87 -6.62 -12.36
N ALA A 156 -6.43 -6.22 -13.50
CA ALA A 156 -7.12 -4.94 -13.62
C ALA A 156 -8.37 -4.85 -12.74
N LEU A 157 -9.11 -5.95 -12.58
CA LEU A 157 -10.26 -6.02 -11.69
C LEU A 157 -9.82 -5.85 -10.23
N LEU A 158 -8.77 -6.56 -9.81
CA LEU A 158 -8.25 -6.41 -8.45
C LEU A 158 -7.71 -5.01 -8.18
N VAL A 159 -6.92 -4.44 -9.10
CA VAL A 159 -6.43 -3.05 -8.98
C VAL A 159 -7.61 -2.07 -8.86
N GLY A 160 -8.69 -2.29 -9.61
CA GLY A 160 -9.92 -1.51 -9.49
C GLY A 160 -10.54 -1.60 -8.10
N SER A 161 -10.65 -2.80 -7.54
CA SER A 161 -11.18 -3.02 -6.17
C SER A 161 -10.29 -2.42 -5.10
N MET A 162 -8.95 -2.50 -5.24
CA MET A 162 -8.01 -1.83 -4.35
C MET A 162 -8.16 -0.31 -4.37
N LEU A 163 -8.34 0.29 -5.54
CA LEU A 163 -8.57 1.73 -5.68
C LEU A 163 -9.91 2.15 -5.04
N ILE A 164 -10.94 1.34 -5.16
CA ILE A 164 -12.23 1.54 -4.48
C ILE A 164 -12.02 1.52 -2.95
N THR A 165 -11.26 0.55 -2.44
CA THR A 165 -10.92 0.44 -1.01
C THR A 165 -10.18 1.68 -0.52
N LEU A 166 -9.16 2.13 -1.25
CA LEU A 166 -8.39 3.33 -0.90
C LEU A 166 -9.27 4.59 -0.87
N LEU A 167 -10.18 4.74 -1.83
CA LEU A 167 -11.14 5.85 -1.83
C LEU A 167 -12.12 5.78 -0.66
N ARG A 168 -12.61 4.61 -0.28
CA ARG A 168 -13.49 4.45 0.88
C ARG A 168 -12.83 4.89 2.18
N HIS A 169 -11.53 4.71 2.29
CA HIS A 169 -10.72 5.14 3.42
C HIS A 169 -10.11 6.54 3.26
N ALA A 170 -10.63 7.38 2.36
CA ALA A 170 -10.09 8.71 2.09
C ALA A 170 -10.13 9.68 3.29
N ASP A 171 -10.89 9.35 4.33
CA ASP A 171 -10.86 10.04 5.63
C ASP A 171 -9.52 9.86 6.34
N ARG A 172 -8.83 8.74 6.16
CA ARG A 172 -7.57 8.38 6.81
C ARG A 172 -6.41 8.17 5.82
N VAL A 173 -6.63 7.56 4.68
CA VAL A 173 -5.62 7.39 3.62
C VAL A 173 -5.55 8.67 2.80
N LYS A 174 -4.48 9.44 2.97
CA LYS A 174 -4.28 10.72 2.29
C LYS A 174 -3.32 10.65 1.11
N ILE A 175 -2.50 9.61 1.08
CA ILE A 175 -1.51 9.35 0.03
C ILE A 175 -1.71 7.90 -0.40
N ALA A 176 -1.75 7.67 -1.71
CA ALA A 176 -1.80 6.33 -2.30
C ALA A 176 -0.97 6.31 -3.58
N CYS A 177 0.13 5.55 -3.57
CA CYS A 177 1.07 5.48 -4.68
C CYS A 177 1.23 4.04 -5.16
N MET A 178 0.84 3.78 -6.39
CA MET A 178 1.09 2.48 -7.01
C MET A 178 2.59 2.30 -7.30
N ALA A 179 3.13 1.17 -6.99
CA ALA A 179 4.49 0.77 -7.33
C ALA A 179 4.47 -0.17 -8.55
N GLN A 180 5.05 0.20 -9.71
CA GLN A 180 5.65 1.48 -10.02
C GLN A 180 4.96 2.09 -11.26
N LEU A 181 5.59 3.03 -11.96
CA LEU A 181 4.91 3.71 -13.07
C LEU A 181 5.26 3.15 -14.44
N VAL A 182 6.54 2.86 -14.69
CA VAL A 182 7.06 2.48 -16.02
C VAL A 182 7.95 1.26 -15.92
N ASN A 183 7.71 0.25 -16.75
CA ASN A 183 8.41 -1.02 -16.94
C ASN A 183 8.39 -1.96 -15.72
N VAL A 184 8.78 -1.53 -14.56
CA VAL A 184 8.90 -2.34 -13.35
C VAL A 184 7.55 -2.43 -12.66
N ILE A 185 6.93 -3.62 -12.65
CA ILE A 185 5.56 -3.87 -12.13
C ILE A 185 4.59 -2.73 -12.46
N ALA A 186 4.54 -2.34 -13.72
CA ALA A 186 4.07 -1.01 -14.10
C ALA A 186 2.84 -1.03 -15.02
N PRO A 187 1.96 -0.02 -14.91
CA PRO A 187 0.85 0.15 -15.83
C PRO A 187 1.28 0.59 -17.24
N ILE A 188 2.52 1.07 -17.42
CA ILE A 188 3.07 1.53 -18.70
C ILE A 188 4.35 0.76 -19.00
N MET A 189 4.42 0.20 -20.19
CA MET A 189 5.62 -0.45 -20.70
C MET A 189 6.22 0.35 -21.85
N THR A 190 7.54 0.27 -22.00
CA THR A 190 8.27 0.92 -23.08
C THR A 190 9.19 -0.06 -23.81
N SER A 191 9.48 0.27 -25.05
CA SER A 191 10.52 -0.37 -25.85
C SER A 191 11.29 0.70 -26.62
N ASP A 192 12.31 0.31 -27.37
CA ASP A 192 13.08 1.23 -28.23
C ASP A 192 12.21 1.94 -29.28
N THR A 193 11.05 1.40 -29.60
CA THR A 193 10.18 1.91 -30.67
C THR A 193 8.87 2.51 -30.19
N GLY A 194 8.53 2.43 -28.91
CA GLY A 194 7.27 2.96 -28.41
C GLY A 194 6.96 2.66 -26.95
N ALA A 195 5.76 3.08 -26.57
CA ALA A 195 5.21 2.79 -25.25
C ALA A 195 3.75 2.32 -25.37
N TRP A 196 3.32 1.45 -24.45
CA TRP A 196 1.94 0.97 -24.40
C TRP A 196 1.43 0.89 -22.96
N ARG A 197 0.11 0.89 -22.82
CA ARG A 197 -0.59 0.77 -21.54
C ARG A 197 -0.97 -0.67 -21.30
N GLN A 198 -0.71 -1.17 -20.09
CA GLN A 198 -1.19 -2.46 -19.62
C GLN A 198 -2.63 -2.35 -19.07
N THR A 199 -3.24 -3.48 -18.76
CA THR A 199 -4.64 -3.53 -18.28
C THR A 199 -4.86 -2.73 -17.00
N ILE A 200 -3.92 -2.77 -16.06
CA ILE A 200 -4.00 -2.06 -14.77
C ILE A 200 -3.90 -0.52 -14.91
N PHE A 201 -3.48 -0.02 -16.07
CA PHE A 201 -3.47 1.42 -16.36
C PHE A 201 -4.88 2.03 -16.28
N TYR A 202 -5.88 1.32 -16.79
CA TYR A 202 -7.22 1.89 -16.98
C TYR A 202 -7.96 2.16 -15.67
N PRO A 203 -8.06 1.23 -14.70
CA PRO A 203 -8.68 1.54 -13.42
C PRO A 203 -7.95 2.66 -12.69
N TYR A 204 -6.62 2.71 -12.74
CA TYR A 204 -5.84 3.79 -12.14
C TYR A 204 -6.13 5.14 -12.79
N MET A 205 -6.12 5.20 -14.11
CA MET A 205 -6.46 6.41 -14.88
C MET A 205 -7.88 6.90 -14.55
N LEU A 206 -8.87 6.02 -14.54
CA LEU A 206 -10.26 6.38 -14.24
C LEU A 206 -10.37 6.95 -12.83
N THR A 207 -9.75 6.32 -11.85
CA THR A 207 -9.74 6.80 -10.46
C THR A 207 -9.02 8.14 -10.35
N SER A 208 -7.88 8.31 -11.01
CA SER A 208 -7.13 9.57 -10.99
C SER A 208 -7.89 10.74 -11.60
N VAL A 209 -8.69 10.48 -12.64
CA VAL A 209 -9.46 11.52 -13.32
C VAL A 209 -10.78 11.82 -12.62
N PHE A 210 -11.52 10.80 -12.20
CA PHE A 210 -12.88 10.91 -11.69
C PHE A 210 -13.02 10.76 -10.17
N GLY A 211 -12.08 10.13 -9.50
CA GLY A 211 -12.09 9.93 -8.04
C GLY A 211 -11.70 11.19 -7.26
N ARG A 212 -12.29 12.33 -7.59
CA ARG A 212 -11.97 13.63 -6.98
C ARG A 212 -13.23 14.29 -6.44
N GLY A 213 -13.21 14.62 -5.16
CA GLY A 213 -14.35 15.27 -4.51
C GLY A 213 -14.57 14.74 -3.10
N THR A 214 -15.83 14.61 -2.74
CA THR A 214 -16.22 14.04 -1.44
C THR A 214 -16.70 12.62 -1.64
N VAL A 215 -16.08 11.68 -0.96
CA VAL A 215 -16.50 10.28 -0.96
C VAL A 215 -17.82 10.15 -0.18
N LEU A 216 -18.82 9.55 -0.83
CA LEU A 216 -20.13 9.35 -0.26
C LEU A 216 -20.21 7.94 0.38
N ASN A 217 -20.90 7.84 1.50
CA ASN A 217 -21.22 6.54 2.09
C ASN A 217 -22.32 5.86 1.27
N THR A 218 -21.92 4.92 0.45
CA THR A 218 -22.82 4.16 -0.44
C THR A 218 -23.00 2.73 0.08
N GLN A 219 -24.20 2.21 -0.09
CA GLN A 219 -24.52 0.81 0.18
C GLN A 219 -24.92 0.12 -1.12
N VAL A 220 -24.23 -0.98 -1.45
CA VAL A 220 -24.52 -1.82 -2.61
C VAL A 220 -25.07 -3.15 -2.13
N LEU A 221 -26.25 -3.52 -2.66
CA LEU A 221 -26.82 -4.85 -2.45
C LEU A 221 -26.48 -5.72 -3.66
N THR A 222 -25.64 -6.73 -3.45
CA THR A 222 -25.16 -7.63 -4.48
C THR A 222 -25.06 -9.05 -3.94
N PRO A 223 -25.17 -10.10 -4.76
CA PRO A 223 -24.78 -11.43 -4.36
C PRO A 223 -23.33 -11.49 -3.89
N VAL A 224 -23.03 -12.48 -3.07
CA VAL A 224 -21.69 -12.75 -2.56
C VAL A 224 -21.19 -14.11 -3.05
N TYR A 225 -19.87 -14.29 -3.03
CA TYR A 225 -19.20 -15.56 -3.24
C TYR A 225 -18.26 -15.86 -2.07
N GLU A 226 -17.90 -17.11 -1.89
CA GLU A 226 -16.96 -17.53 -0.85
C GLU A 226 -15.52 -17.49 -1.36
N SER A 227 -14.67 -16.81 -0.61
CA SER A 227 -13.22 -16.85 -0.72
C SER A 227 -12.65 -17.69 0.43
N LYS A 228 -11.61 -18.46 0.17
CA LYS A 228 -10.97 -19.31 1.20
C LYS A 228 -10.34 -18.49 2.32
N THR A 229 -9.68 -17.37 1.94
CA THR A 229 -8.91 -16.53 2.86
C THR A 229 -9.77 -15.45 3.48
N TYR A 230 -10.68 -14.85 2.68
CA TYR A 230 -11.38 -13.62 3.07
C TYR A 230 -12.88 -13.83 3.38
N GLY A 231 -13.37 -15.08 3.33
CA GLY A 231 -14.79 -15.40 3.54
C GLY A 231 -15.69 -14.81 2.46
N GLU A 232 -16.92 -14.44 2.80
CA GLU A 232 -17.87 -13.84 1.85
C GLU A 232 -17.32 -12.56 1.23
N ALA A 233 -17.32 -12.50 -0.10
CA ALA A 233 -16.91 -11.32 -0.88
C ALA A 233 -18.03 -10.93 -1.87
N PRO A 234 -18.27 -9.63 -2.08
CA PRO A 234 -19.31 -9.17 -3.00
C PRO A 234 -18.89 -9.35 -4.45
N TYR A 235 -19.85 -9.72 -5.33
CA TYR A 235 -19.61 -9.73 -6.77
C TYR A 235 -19.44 -8.34 -7.36
N LEU A 236 -20.04 -7.34 -6.74
CA LEU A 236 -19.98 -5.95 -7.21
C LEU A 236 -19.46 -5.06 -6.08
N ASP A 237 -18.38 -4.37 -6.35
CA ASP A 237 -17.81 -3.36 -5.48
C ASP A 237 -17.94 -1.96 -6.08
N SER A 238 -18.11 -0.92 -5.28
CA SER A 238 -18.26 0.44 -5.77
C SER A 238 -17.87 1.50 -4.74
N VAL A 239 -17.51 2.65 -5.23
CA VAL A 239 -17.39 3.90 -4.47
C VAL A 239 -18.03 5.03 -5.26
N CYS A 240 -18.62 5.99 -4.58
CA CYS A 240 -19.12 7.21 -5.18
C CYS A 240 -18.34 8.42 -4.65
N VAL A 241 -17.88 9.27 -5.56
CA VAL A 241 -17.12 10.49 -5.27
C VAL A 241 -17.76 11.67 -5.94
#